data_2e3d4081c29ec5e5292833cb51046e9b
#
_entry.id   2e3d4081c29ec5e5292833cb51046e9b
#
_cell.length_a   1.000
_cell.length_b   1.000
_cell.length_c   1.000
_cell.angle_alpha   90.00
_cell.angle_beta   90.00
_cell.angle_gamma   90.00
#
_symmetry.space_group_name_H-M   'P 1'
#
loop_
_entity.id
_entity.type
_entity.pdbx_description
1 polymer ?
#
loop_
_entity_poly.entity_id
_entity_poly.type
_entity_poly.pdbx_seq_one_letter_code
_entity_poly.pdbx_strand_id
1 'polypeptide(L)'
;MTITDAAATTDAATTDTATLDRAAFAREWEQWHRDHEARRADPHGFLAVTAIHWLDETPQHIDDVPGTWSTDAAGPVVELAPGESLEVADGTRLEGRHAFGPIAERGGVVVRSGELAIEVARRGGRDIVRPRDPKHPYLARFTGTPTYLPNPRWIARGRLIPAATPREVTVGSAAEGLQHVYEVPGEVEFELRGETFRLTAFNGHAPGTLQVLFTDATSGLTTYAANRSLEIEAPDADGSVVLDFNRAVNLPCAYTDHATCPLPPAGNRLPIGIEAGEKTPVERNVA
;
A
#
# COMPACT_ATOMS: atom_id res chain seq x y z
N MET A 1 -46.66 -63.68 -1.45
CA MET A 1 -45.22 -63.75 -1.35
C MET A 1 -44.67 -62.72 -2.35
N THR A 2 -44.56 -61.51 -1.91
CA THR A 2 -44.22 -60.38 -2.79
C THR A 2 -43.08 -59.60 -2.05
N ILE A 3 -41.89 -59.63 -2.61
CA ILE A 3 -40.69 -58.96 -2.10
C ILE A 3 -40.76 -57.54 -2.64
N THR A 4 -40.84 -56.59 -1.75
CA THR A 4 -40.72 -55.13 -2.11
C THR A 4 -39.28 -54.72 -2.02
N ASP A 5 -38.74 -54.34 -3.15
CA ASP A 5 -37.38 -53.80 -3.32
C ASP A 5 -37.36 -52.36 -2.87
N ALA A 6 -36.53 -52.05 -1.90
CA ALA A 6 -36.32 -50.68 -1.42
C ALA A 6 -35.11 -50.06 -2.18
N ALA A 7 -35.44 -49.17 -3.11
CA ALA A 7 -34.42 -48.38 -3.81
C ALA A 7 -33.78 -47.40 -2.84
N ALA A 8 -32.48 -47.55 -2.62
CA ALA A 8 -31.64 -46.60 -1.94
C ALA A 8 -31.35 -45.40 -2.85
N THR A 9 -31.91 -44.27 -2.51
CA THR A 9 -31.57 -42.97 -3.16
C THR A 9 -30.22 -42.49 -2.62
N THR A 10 -29.20 -42.65 -3.41
CA THR A 10 -27.90 -42.02 -3.15
C THR A 10 -28.02 -40.57 -3.53
N ASP A 11 -28.04 -39.71 -2.54
CA ASP A 11 -27.95 -38.27 -2.70
C ASP A 11 -26.50 -37.93 -3.07
N ALA A 12 -26.24 -37.68 -4.36
CA ALA A 12 -24.97 -37.23 -4.86
C ALA A 12 -24.84 -35.73 -4.55
N ALA A 13 -24.15 -35.42 -3.48
CA ALA A 13 -23.69 -34.06 -3.21
C ALA A 13 -22.84 -33.57 -4.39
N THR A 14 -23.45 -32.75 -5.23
CA THR A 14 -22.76 -32.07 -6.34
C THR A 14 -21.83 -31.04 -5.74
N THR A 15 -20.59 -31.44 -5.57
CA THR A 15 -19.52 -30.50 -5.27
C THR A 15 -19.24 -29.68 -6.54
N ASP A 16 -19.85 -28.52 -6.61
CA ASP A 16 -19.57 -27.55 -7.68
C ASP A 16 -18.16 -26.98 -7.48
N THR A 17 -17.17 -27.76 -7.86
CA THR A 17 -15.79 -27.30 -8.02
C THR A 17 -15.72 -26.70 -9.41
N ALA A 18 -16.10 -25.44 -9.53
CA ALA A 18 -15.75 -24.65 -10.71
C ALA A 18 -14.24 -24.77 -10.90
N THR A 19 -13.83 -25.56 -11.89
CA THR A 19 -12.43 -25.70 -12.27
C THR A 19 -11.98 -24.33 -12.74
N LEU A 20 -11.27 -23.58 -11.89
CA LEU A 20 -10.71 -22.28 -12.25
C LEU A 20 -9.94 -22.45 -13.56
N ASP A 21 -10.44 -21.82 -14.62
CA ASP A 21 -9.70 -21.75 -15.88
C ASP A 21 -8.37 -21.01 -15.63
N ARG A 22 -7.30 -21.78 -15.49
CA ARG A 22 -5.97 -21.24 -15.19
C ARG A 22 -5.51 -20.22 -16.21
N ALA A 23 -5.94 -20.37 -17.47
CA ALA A 23 -5.59 -19.42 -18.52
C ALA A 23 -6.38 -18.12 -18.37
N ALA A 24 -7.66 -18.20 -17.99
CA ALA A 24 -8.46 -17.00 -17.69
C ALA A 24 -7.90 -16.27 -16.46
N PHE A 25 -7.59 -16.99 -15.39
CA PHE A 25 -6.97 -16.43 -14.19
C PHE A 25 -5.64 -15.72 -14.50
N ALA A 26 -4.76 -16.36 -15.30
CA ALA A 26 -3.48 -15.77 -15.68
C ALA A 26 -3.68 -14.48 -16.49
N ARG A 27 -4.62 -14.47 -17.46
CA ARG A 27 -4.93 -13.26 -18.25
C ARG A 27 -5.48 -12.12 -17.39
N GLU A 28 -6.37 -12.40 -16.45
CA GLU A 28 -6.93 -11.41 -15.53
C GLU A 28 -5.84 -10.82 -14.64
N TRP A 29 -4.99 -11.67 -14.09
CA TRP A 29 -3.87 -11.24 -13.27
C TRP A 29 -2.87 -10.40 -14.07
N GLU A 30 -2.53 -10.80 -15.30
CA GLU A 30 -1.64 -10.04 -16.18
C GLU A 30 -2.20 -8.65 -16.51
N GLN A 31 -3.51 -8.54 -16.73
CA GLN A 31 -4.14 -7.22 -16.93
C GLN A 31 -4.04 -6.37 -15.67
N TRP A 32 -4.44 -6.91 -14.52
CA TRP A 32 -4.31 -6.23 -13.24
C TRP A 32 -2.88 -5.76 -12.98
N HIS A 33 -1.89 -6.64 -13.25
CA HIS A 33 -0.47 -6.33 -13.04
C HIS A 33 0.01 -5.21 -13.97
N ARG A 34 -0.36 -5.23 -15.25
CA ARG A 34 -0.05 -4.12 -16.17
C ARG A 34 -0.60 -2.78 -15.68
N ASP A 35 -1.85 -2.78 -15.23
CA ASP A 35 -2.51 -1.56 -14.75
C ASP A 35 -1.86 -1.08 -13.43
N HIS A 36 -1.44 -2.01 -12.59
CA HIS A 36 -0.73 -1.71 -11.34
C HIS A 36 0.66 -1.09 -11.61
N GLU A 37 1.44 -1.69 -12.51
CA GLU A 37 2.74 -1.16 -12.91
C GLU A 37 2.63 0.20 -13.63
N ALA A 38 1.61 0.41 -14.44
CA ALA A 38 1.36 1.70 -15.08
C ALA A 38 1.07 2.80 -14.05
N ARG A 39 0.26 2.51 -13.02
CA ARG A 39 0.04 3.44 -11.90
C ARG A 39 1.31 3.69 -11.08
N ARG A 40 2.14 2.67 -10.89
CA ARG A 40 3.42 2.79 -10.20
C ARG A 40 4.38 3.70 -10.96
N ALA A 41 4.42 3.58 -12.27
CA ALA A 41 5.25 4.39 -13.15
C ALA A 41 4.64 5.76 -13.49
N ASP A 42 3.61 6.21 -12.75
CA ASP A 42 3.06 7.55 -12.91
C ASP A 42 4.18 8.61 -12.76
N PRO A 43 4.30 9.56 -13.70
CA PRO A 43 5.34 10.60 -13.66
C PRO A 43 5.36 11.43 -12.38
N HIS A 44 4.26 11.49 -11.64
CA HIS A 44 4.16 12.15 -10.34
C HIS A 44 3.89 11.15 -9.19
N GLY A 45 4.08 9.86 -9.46
CA GLY A 45 3.99 8.78 -8.48
C GLY A 45 5.18 8.75 -7.51
N PHE A 46 5.25 7.72 -6.68
CA PHE A 46 6.32 7.62 -5.69
C PHE A 46 7.69 7.24 -6.29
N LEU A 47 7.77 6.70 -7.51
CA LEU A 47 9.05 6.47 -8.20
C LEU A 47 9.70 7.79 -8.66
N ALA A 48 8.94 8.86 -8.74
CA ALA A 48 9.40 10.20 -9.08
C ALA A 48 9.94 10.98 -7.86
N VAL A 49 9.85 10.42 -6.66
CA VAL A 49 10.28 11.11 -5.43
C VAL A 49 11.79 11.29 -5.44
N THR A 50 12.24 12.54 -5.29
CA THR A 50 13.66 12.91 -5.29
C THR A 50 14.26 13.00 -3.89
N ALA A 51 13.45 13.40 -2.90
CA ALA A 51 13.87 13.58 -1.52
C ALA A 51 12.70 13.55 -0.55
N ILE A 52 12.98 13.47 0.74
CA ILE A 52 12.07 13.78 1.83
C ILE A 52 12.70 14.78 2.77
N HIS A 53 12.05 15.92 2.97
CA HIS A 53 12.51 16.98 3.87
C HIS A 53 11.56 17.07 5.06
N TRP A 54 12.13 16.92 6.25
CA TRP A 54 11.40 17.06 7.52
C TRP A 54 11.41 18.52 7.92
N LEU A 55 10.22 19.12 8.04
CA LEU A 55 10.10 20.50 8.43
C LEU A 55 10.17 20.66 9.96
N ASP A 56 10.76 21.78 10.37
CA ASP A 56 10.73 22.30 11.73
C ASP A 56 10.49 23.82 11.69
N GLU A 57 10.61 24.51 12.84
CA GLU A 57 10.39 25.94 12.93
C GLU A 57 11.51 26.76 12.21
N THR A 58 12.63 26.13 11.90
CA THR A 58 13.74 26.80 11.19
C THR A 58 13.45 26.80 9.69
N PRO A 59 13.33 27.98 9.05
CA PRO A 59 13.14 28.08 7.61
C PRO A 59 14.31 27.44 6.86
N GLN A 60 13.99 26.55 5.92
CA GLN A 60 14.96 25.83 5.12
C GLN A 60 14.67 26.00 3.63
N HIS A 61 15.72 26.15 2.83
CA HIS A 61 15.65 26.07 1.39
C HIS A 61 15.81 24.61 0.96
N ILE A 62 14.98 24.19 -0.01
CA ILE A 62 15.01 22.83 -0.56
C ILE A 62 15.45 22.97 -2.03
N ASP A 63 16.50 22.25 -2.39
CA ASP A 63 17.03 22.30 -3.76
C ASP A 63 15.93 21.93 -4.78
N ASP A 64 15.90 22.68 -5.88
CA ASP A 64 14.92 22.56 -6.97
C ASP A 64 13.44 22.79 -6.58
N VAL A 65 13.15 23.18 -5.32
CA VAL A 65 11.80 23.50 -4.84
C VAL A 65 11.69 24.99 -4.54
N PRO A 66 10.74 25.73 -5.14
CA PRO A 66 10.57 27.15 -4.87
C PRO A 66 10.30 27.44 -3.39
N GLY A 67 10.79 28.59 -2.93
CA GLY A 67 10.53 29.14 -1.62
C GLY A 67 11.40 28.58 -0.50
N THR A 68 11.14 29.12 0.67
CA THR A 68 11.72 28.67 1.94
C THR A 68 10.62 28.05 2.80
N TRP A 69 10.88 26.88 3.32
CA TRP A 69 9.90 26.03 3.95
C TRP A 69 10.14 25.89 5.46
N SER A 70 9.09 25.95 6.25
CA SER A 70 9.12 25.71 7.70
C SER A 70 7.77 25.14 8.17
N THR A 71 7.64 24.78 9.43
CA THR A 71 6.37 24.46 10.06
C THR A 71 6.32 25.02 11.48
N ASP A 72 5.13 25.34 11.93
CA ASP A 72 4.84 25.75 13.30
C ASP A 72 3.55 25.07 13.80
N ALA A 73 3.00 25.54 14.90
CA ALA A 73 1.75 25.01 15.46
C ALA A 73 0.54 25.18 14.52
N ALA A 74 0.62 26.09 13.54
CA ALA A 74 -0.43 26.30 12.53
C ALA A 74 -0.23 25.44 11.26
N GLY A 75 0.82 24.62 11.20
CA GLY A 75 1.13 23.71 10.08
C GLY A 75 2.21 24.25 9.15
N PRO A 76 2.44 23.55 8.02
CA PRO A 76 3.48 23.90 7.05
C PRO A 76 3.28 25.28 6.43
N VAL A 77 4.39 25.98 6.22
CA VAL A 77 4.45 27.32 5.62
C VAL A 77 5.51 27.35 4.54
N VAL A 78 5.20 28.02 3.43
CA VAL A 78 6.19 28.39 2.41
C VAL A 78 6.26 29.90 2.26
N GLU A 79 7.46 30.44 2.12
CA GLU A 79 7.75 31.82 1.76
C GLU A 79 8.39 31.85 0.37
N LEU A 80 7.62 32.31 -0.63
CA LEU A 80 8.01 32.39 -2.03
C LEU A 80 8.66 33.76 -2.30
N ALA A 81 9.82 33.76 -2.90
CA ALA A 81 10.49 35.00 -3.32
C ALA A 81 9.75 35.67 -4.47
N PRO A 82 9.99 36.98 -4.72
CA PRO A 82 9.40 37.67 -5.85
C PRO A 82 9.71 36.95 -7.19
N GLY A 83 8.65 36.56 -7.90
CA GLY A 83 8.75 35.81 -9.17
C GLY A 83 8.62 34.29 -9.01
N GLU A 84 8.71 33.76 -7.80
CA GLU A 84 8.37 32.37 -7.52
C GLU A 84 6.87 32.18 -7.32
N SER A 85 6.35 31.03 -7.68
CA SER A 85 4.97 30.67 -7.42
C SER A 85 4.77 29.16 -7.37
N LEU A 86 3.73 28.75 -6.67
CA LEU A 86 3.21 27.40 -6.67
C LEU A 86 1.76 27.41 -7.14
N GLU A 87 1.29 26.28 -7.65
CA GLU A 87 -0.10 26.10 -8.10
C GLU A 87 -0.74 24.95 -7.31
N VAL A 88 -1.91 25.18 -6.72
CA VAL A 88 -2.71 24.12 -6.10
C VAL A 88 -3.59 23.41 -7.13
N ALA A 89 -4.21 22.29 -6.74
CA ALA A 89 -4.92 21.38 -7.65
C ALA A 89 -6.09 22.05 -8.43
N ASP A 90 -6.67 23.12 -7.89
CA ASP A 90 -7.76 23.87 -8.57
C ASP A 90 -7.24 24.96 -9.53
N GLY A 91 -5.92 25.06 -9.72
CA GLY A 91 -5.28 26.06 -10.56
C GLY A 91 -4.99 27.39 -9.87
N THR A 92 -5.32 27.54 -8.58
CA THR A 92 -4.99 28.74 -7.81
C THR A 92 -3.49 28.88 -7.67
N ARG A 93 -2.97 30.07 -8.02
CA ARG A 93 -1.57 30.42 -7.90
C ARG A 93 -1.28 30.99 -6.51
N LEU A 94 -0.25 30.46 -5.88
CA LEU A 94 0.26 30.93 -4.59
C LEU A 94 1.52 31.77 -4.85
N GLU A 95 1.61 32.93 -4.18
CA GLU A 95 2.76 33.86 -4.22
C GLU A 95 3.02 34.39 -2.82
N GLY A 96 4.27 34.79 -2.53
CA GLY A 96 4.65 35.28 -1.21
C GLY A 96 4.50 34.21 -0.12
N ARG A 97 4.01 34.63 1.06
CA ARG A 97 3.84 33.69 2.18
C ARG A 97 2.52 32.96 2.13
N HIS A 98 2.56 31.62 2.16
CA HIS A 98 1.37 30.76 2.22
C HIS A 98 1.47 29.76 3.38
N ALA A 99 0.41 29.65 4.19
CA ALA A 99 0.28 28.65 5.25
C ALA A 99 -0.76 27.60 4.82
N PHE A 100 -0.38 26.33 4.82
CA PHE A 100 -1.26 25.22 4.43
C PHE A 100 -2.27 24.84 5.51
N GLY A 101 -2.09 25.33 6.72
CA GLY A 101 -2.88 24.95 7.88
C GLY A 101 -2.48 23.56 8.43
N PRO A 102 -3.11 23.12 9.52
CA PRO A 102 -2.84 21.81 10.11
C PRO A 102 -3.22 20.70 9.13
N ILE A 103 -2.28 19.81 8.83
CA ILE A 103 -2.50 18.63 7.99
C ILE A 103 -2.75 17.42 8.91
N ALA A 104 -3.82 16.67 8.64
CA ALA A 104 -4.11 15.44 9.37
C ALA A 104 -3.01 14.39 9.17
N GLU A 105 -2.81 13.51 10.15
CA GLU A 105 -1.87 12.40 10.01
C GLU A 105 -2.20 11.56 8.78
N ARG A 106 -1.18 11.23 7.99
CA ARG A 106 -1.28 10.58 6.67
C ARG A 106 -1.97 11.43 5.58
N GLY A 107 -2.44 12.62 5.90
CA GLY A 107 -2.94 13.60 4.95
C GLY A 107 -1.82 14.30 4.18
N GLY A 108 -2.20 15.07 3.17
CA GLY A 108 -1.29 15.87 2.39
C GLY A 108 -2.00 16.71 1.33
N VAL A 109 -1.28 17.72 0.88
CA VAL A 109 -1.66 18.58 -0.23
C VAL A 109 -0.55 18.48 -1.29
N VAL A 110 -0.91 18.45 -2.55
CA VAL A 110 0.06 18.51 -3.65
C VAL A 110 -0.03 19.88 -4.31
N VAL A 111 1.11 20.57 -4.38
CA VAL A 111 1.28 21.80 -5.15
C VAL A 111 2.24 21.56 -6.30
N ARG A 112 2.24 22.43 -7.31
CA ARG A 112 3.06 22.29 -8.52
C ARG A 112 3.94 23.51 -8.73
N SER A 113 5.12 23.28 -9.28
CA SER A 113 5.97 24.32 -9.88
C SER A 113 6.47 23.80 -11.23
N GLY A 114 5.91 24.33 -12.31
CA GLY A 114 6.13 23.75 -13.63
C GLY A 114 5.73 22.28 -13.69
N GLU A 115 6.69 21.41 -14.04
CA GLU A 115 6.46 19.96 -14.09
C GLU A 115 6.63 19.26 -12.73
N LEU A 116 7.27 19.92 -11.77
CA LEU A 116 7.52 19.36 -10.43
C LEU A 116 6.22 19.32 -9.63
N ALA A 117 5.90 18.16 -9.03
CA ALA A 117 4.86 18.05 -8.01
C ALA A 117 5.51 17.98 -6.63
N ILE A 118 4.96 18.73 -5.69
CA ILE A 118 5.51 18.87 -4.34
C ILE A 118 4.43 18.45 -3.35
N GLU A 119 4.64 17.32 -2.70
CA GLU A 119 3.76 16.85 -1.64
C GLU A 119 4.13 17.54 -0.32
N VAL A 120 3.18 18.28 0.27
CA VAL A 120 3.24 18.83 1.62
C VAL A 120 2.35 17.97 2.49
N ALA A 121 2.89 17.28 3.48
CA ALA A 121 2.17 16.21 4.16
C ALA A 121 2.57 16.06 5.62
N ARG A 122 1.76 15.29 6.38
CA ARG A 122 2.08 14.91 7.76
C ARG A 122 2.29 13.41 7.88
N ARG A 123 3.42 13.03 8.46
CA ARG A 123 3.85 11.63 8.60
C ARG A 123 4.47 11.40 9.98
N GLY A 124 3.82 10.54 10.79
CA GLY A 124 4.29 10.21 12.16
C GLY A 124 4.40 11.43 13.06
N GLY A 125 3.41 12.33 13.00
CA GLY A 125 3.36 13.54 13.79
C GLY A 125 4.26 14.69 13.30
N ARG A 126 4.99 14.51 12.18
CA ARG A 126 5.90 15.51 11.61
C ARG A 126 5.44 15.95 10.22
N ASP A 127 5.62 17.22 9.91
CA ASP A 127 5.34 17.76 8.59
C ASP A 127 6.54 17.55 7.67
N ILE A 128 6.26 17.26 6.40
CA ILE A 128 7.26 16.98 5.38
C ILE A 128 6.97 17.72 4.08
N VAL A 129 8.03 17.95 3.32
CA VAL A 129 7.98 18.27 1.89
C VAL A 129 8.67 17.16 1.12
N ARG A 130 7.99 16.67 0.07
CA ARG A 130 8.47 15.57 -0.75
C ARG A 130 8.29 15.91 -2.23
N PRO A 131 9.38 16.36 -2.92
CA PRO A 131 9.34 16.67 -4.33
C PRO A 131 9.24 15.40 -5.18
N ARG A 132 8.56 15.52 -6.33
CA ARG A 132 8.38 14.47 -7.34
C ARG A 132 8.68 15.05 -8.70
N ASP A 133 9.79 14.62 -9.28
CA ASP A 133 10.24 15.07 -10.60
C ASP A 133 9.86 14.03 -11.67
N PRO A 134 9.01 14.36 -12.66
CA PRO A 134 8.67 13.46 -13.74
C PRO A 134 9.87 13.06 -14.61
N LYS A 135 10.99 13.79 -14.51
CA LYS A 135 12.25 13.50 -15.19
C LYS A 135 13.25 12.70 -14.34
N HIS A 136 12.81 12.24 -13.15
CA HIS A 136 13.69 11.49 -12.26
C HIS A 136 14.30 10.27 -12.97
N PRO A 137 15.63 10.08 -12.95
CA PRO A 137 16.29 9.02 -13.71
C PRO A 137 15.81 7.61 -13.38
N TYR A 138 15.29 7.39 -12.19
CA TYR A 138 14.74 6.10 -11.79
C TYR A 138 13.50 5.73 -12.60
N LEU A 139 12.60 6.69 -12.90
CA LEU A 139 11.45 6.45 -13.78
C LEU A 139 11.87 5.94 -15.17
N ALA A 140 12.91 6.53 -15.74
CA ALA A 140 13.39 6.15 -17.07
C ALA A 140 14.02 4.74 -17.09
N ARG A 141 14.54 4.26 -15.96
CA ARG A 141 15.15 2.93 -15.83
C ARG A 141 14.18 1.87 -15.33
N PHE A 142 13.05 2.27 -14.79
CA PHE A 142 12.10 1.33 -14.22
C PHE A 142 11.47 0.45 -15.31
N THR A 143 11.70 -0.86 -15.24
CA THR A 143 11.22 -1.85 -16.21
C THR A 143 10.15 -2.78 -15.66
N GLY A 144 9.61 -2.44 -14.47
CA GLY A 144 8.62 -3.24 -13.77
C GLY A 144 9.20 -3.99 -12.56
N THR A 145 8.31 -4.50 -11.75
CA THR A 145 8.64 -5.24 -10.54
C THR A 145 8.64 -6.74 -10.83
N PRO A 146 9.71 -7.48 -10.51
CA PRO A 146 9.69 -8.93 -10.62
C PRO A 146 8.57 -9.55 -9.78
N THR A 147 7.91 -10.56 -10.31
CA THR A 147 6.82 -11.27 -9.63
C THR A 147 7.04 -12.78 -9.65
N TYR A 148 6.32 -13.50 -8.82
CA TYR A 148 6.07 -14.92 -9.04
C TYR A 148 5.04 -15.11 -10.14
N LEU A 149 5.06 -16.25 -10.82
CA LEU A 149 4.00 -16.63 -11.75
C LEU A 149 2.68 -16.79 -10.99
N PRO A 150 1.57 -16.22 -11.50
CA PRO A 150 0.28 -16.31 -10.83
C PRO A 150 -0.18 -17.77 -10.71
N ASN A 151 -0.64 -18.14 -9.53
CA ASN A 151 -1.07 -19.49 -9.25
C ASN A 151 -2.28 -19.47 -8.32
N PRO A 152 -3.45 -20.03 -8.73
CA PRO A 152 -4.67 -20.05 -7.93
C PRO A 152 -4.54 -20.69 -6.55
N ARG A 153 -3.52 -21.55 -6.34
CA ARG A 153 -3.24 -22.17 -5.01
C ARG A 153 -2.92 -21.13 -3.92
N TRP A 154 -2.60 -19.90 -4.32
CA TRP A 154 -2.31 -18.78 -3.44
C TRP A 154 -3.52 -17.87 -3.20
N ILE A 155 -4.70 -18.31 -3.61
CA ILE A 155 -5.98 -17.70 -3.23
C ILE A 155 -6.50 -18.43 -2.00
N ALA A 156 -6.64 -17.71 -0.90
CA ALA A 156 -7.22 -18.24 0.33
C ALA A 156 -8.62 -17.65 0.54
N ARG A 157 -9.54 -18.47 1.05
CA ARG A 157 -10.82 -18.00 1.56
C ARG A 157 -10.71 -17.83 3.06
N GLY A 158 -11.28 -16.78 3.57
CA GLY A 158 -11.23 -16.45 4.98
C GLY A 158 -12.46 -15.69 5.44
N ARG A 159 -12.38 -15.20 6.64
CA ARG A 159 -13.44 -14.41 7.27
C ARG A 159 -12.83 -13.26 8.05
N LEU A 160 -13.45 -12.09 7.99
CA LEU A 160 -13.18 -11.02 8.93
C LEU A 160 -13.76 -11.39 10.30
N ILE A 161 -12.92 -11.39 11.31
CA ILE A 161 -13.32 -11.45 12.72
C ILE A 161 -13.29 -10.02 13.24
N PRO A 162 -14.42 -9.34 13.37
CA PRO A 162 -14.47 -7.95 13.79
C PRO A 162 -13.85 -7.74 15.17
N ALA A 163 -13.21 -6.62 15.39
CA ALA A 163 -12.77 -6.23 16.71
C ALA A 163 -13.99 -6.02 17.63
N ALA A 164 -13.96 -6.58 18.83
CA ALA A 164 -15.07 -6.44 19.80
C ALA A 164 -15.30 -4.99 20.24
N THR A 165 -14.25 -4.17 20.21
CA THR A 165 -14.27 -2.73 20.48
C THR A 165 -13.34 -2.04 19.49
N PRO A 166 -13.61 -0.74 19.15
CA PRO A 166 -12.65 0.05 18.38
C PRO A 166 -11.25 -0.05 18.98
N ARG A 167 -10.28 -0.41 18.17
CA ARG A 167 -8.89 -0.68 18.58
C ARG A 167 -7.94 0.01 17.62
N GLU A 168 -6.90 0.59 18.17
CA GLU A 168 -5.77 1.09 17.41
C GLU A 168 -4.53 0.24 17.64
N VAL A 169 -3.67 0.18 16.62
CA VAL A 169 -2.36 -0.48 16.70
C VAL A 169 -1.30 0.50 16.24
N THR A 170 -0.28 0.67 17.09
CA THR A 170 0.92 1.41 16.71
C THR A 170 1.91 0.45 16.07
N VAL A 171 2.38 0.81 14.88
CA VAL A 171 3.41 0.07 14.14
C VAL A 171 4.61 0.98 13.89
N GLY A 172 5.78 0.37 13.72
CA GLY A 172 6.97 1.08 13.27
C GLY A 172 6.85 1.54 11.81
N SER A 173 7.85 2.26 11.35
CA SER A 173 7.99 2.74 9.98
C SER A 173 9.28 2.25 9.35
N ALA A 174 9.33 2.24 8.01
CA ALA A 174 10.57 2.10 7.26
C ALA A 174 11.52 3.30 7.47
N ALA A 175 10.98 4.46 7.82
CA ALA A 175 11.76 5.62 8.27
C ALA A 175 12.09 5.47 9.76
N GLU A 176 13.37 5.54 10.12
CA GLU A 176 13.85 5.34 11.48
C GLU A 176 13.22 6.33 12.48
N GLY A 177 12.83 5.83 13.65
CA GLY A 177 12.24 6.63 14.71
C GLY A 177 10.78 7.05 14.49
N LEU A 178 10.18 6.71 13.35
CA LEU A 178 8.80 7.04 13.04
C LEU A 178 7.85 5.89 13.43
N GLN A 179 6.65 6.27 13.84
CA GLN A 179 5.56 5.33 14.14
C GLN A 179 4.26 5.77 13.45
N HIS A 180 3.41 4.80 13.19
CA HIS A 180 2.07 5.02 12.65
C HIS A 180 1.03 4.39 13.54
N VAL A 181 -0.09 5.06 13.70
CA VAL A 181 -1.26 4.54 14.42
C VAL A 181 -2.35 4.23 13.40
N TYR A 182 -2.87 3.02 13.45
CA TYR A 182 -3.94 2.54 12.57
C TYR A 182 -5.12 2.01 13.36
N GLU A 183 -6.31 2.38 12.91
CA GLU A 183 -7.53 1.70 13.33
C GLU A 183 -7.55 0.26 12.81
N VAL A 184 -7.97 -0.65 13.66
CA VAL A 184 -8.06 -2.08 13.37
C VAL A 184 -9.53 -2.50 13.36
N PRO A 185 -10.17 -2.66 12.19
CA PRO A 185 -11.53 -3.17 12.10
C PRO A 185 -11.65 -4.61 12.59
N GLY A 186 -10.58 -5.39 12.53
CA GLY A 186 -10.56 -6.77 12.98
C GLY A 186 -9.32 -7.54 12.54
N GLU A 187 -9.45 -8.85 12.58
CA GLU A 187 -8.45 -9.80 12.08
C GLU A 187 -9.06 -10.61 10.95
N VAL A 188 -8.30 -10.90 9.91
CA VAL A 188 -8.70 -11.82 8.87
C VAL A 188 -8.16 -13.20 9.21
N GLU A 189 -9.06 -14.16 9.47
CA GLU A 189 -8.74 -15.57 9.65
C GLU A 189 -8.96 -16.30 8.32
N PHE A 190 -7.97 -17.09 7.90
CA PHE A 190 -8.03 -17.83 6.64
C PHE A 190 -7.28 -19.14 6.74
N GLU A 191 -7.64 -20.08 5.87
CA GLU A 191 -6.96 -21.35 5.72
C GLU A 191 -6.06 -21.31 4.48
N LEU A 192 -4.81 -21.72 4.63
CA LEU A 192 -3.87 -21.85 3.53
C LEU A 192 -2.99 -23.08 3.76
N ARG A 193 -2.95 -23.98 2.77
CA ARG A 193 -2.20 -25.25 2.82
C ARG A 193 -2.58 -26.17 4.01
N GLY A 194 -3.81 -26.10 4.47
CA GLY A 194 -4.31 -26.91 5.58
C GLY A 194 -3.95 -26.38 6.97
N GLU A 195 -3.40 -25.16 7.04
CA GLU A 195 -3.13 -24.45 8.29
C GLU A 195 -3.99 -23.19 8.36
N THR A 196 -4.45 -22.86 9.57
CA THR A 196 -5.23 -21.64 9.84
C THR A 196 -4.30 -20.53 10.30
N PHE A 197 -4.44 -19.36 9.68
CA PHE A 197 -3.68 -18.16 9.99
C PHE A 197 -4.61 -17.00 10.33
N ARG A 198 -4.08 -16.04 11.07
CA ARG A 198 -4.74 -14.76 11.36
C ARG A 198 -3.81 -13.61 11.08
N LEU A 199 -4.33 -12.56 10.44
CA LEU A 199 -3.62 -11.31 10.21
C LEU A 199 -4.48 -10.14 10.69
N THR A 200 -3.89 -9.24 11.46
CA THR A 200 -4.51 -7.95 11.80
C THR A 200 -4.74 -7.18 10.49
N ALA A 201 -5.99 -6.77 10.26
CA ALA A 201 -6.37 -5.99 9.11
C ALA A 201 -6.52 -4.51 9.48
N PHE A 202 -6.20 -3.65 8.55
CA PHE A 202 -6.45 -2.21 8.57
C PHE A 202 -7.53 -1.85 7.57
N ASN A 203 -8.08 -0.64 7.67
CA ASN A 203 -8.93 -0.10 6.62
C ASN A 203 -8.13 0.07 5.33
N GLY A 204 -8.68 -0.42 4.21
CA GLY A 204 -8.06 -0.32 2.88
C GLY A 204 -8.22 1.07 2.27
N HIS A 205 -7.83 1.20 0.99
CA HIS A 205 -7.85 2.48 0.28
C HIS A 205 -9.27 2.89 -0.16
N ALA A 206 -10.10 1.91 -0.53
CA ALA A 206 -11.51 2.15 -0.87
C ALA A 206 -12.41 1.93 0.37
N PRO A 207 -13.58 2.61 0.44
CA PRO A 207 -14.51 2.40 1.53
C PRO A 207 -14.91 0.93 1.70
N GLY A 208 -14.74 0.40 2.90
CA GLY A 208 -15.09 -0.97 3.26
C GLY A 208 -14.05 -2.03 2.90
N THR A 209 -13.05 -1.72 2.06
CA THR A 209 -11.95 -2.65 1.78
C THR A 209 -11.03 -2.79 2.98
N LEU A 210 -10.27 -3.87 3.01
CA LEU A 210 -9.29 -4.14 4.06
C LEU A 210 -7.88 -4.17 3.46
N GLN A 211 -6.89 -3.85 4.28
CA GLN A 211 -5.48 -3.98 3.96
C GLN A 211 -4.77 -4.79 5.03
N VAL A 212 -3.97 -5.76 4.62
CA VAL A 212 -3.03 -6.44 5.51
C VAL A 212 -1.60 -6.15 5.09
N LEU A 213 -0.76 -5.80 6.05
CA LEU A 213 0.68 -5.73 5.91
C LEU A 213 1.26 -6.97 6.54
N PHE A 214 2.14 -7.68 5.85
CA PHE A 214 2.67 -8.95 6.35
C PHE A 214 4.11 -9.20 5.91
N THR A 215 4.78 -10.03 6.69
CA THR A 215 6.01 -10.73 6.29
C THR A 215 5.75 -12.23 6.28
N ASP A 216 6.58 -12.96 5.58
CA ASP A 216 6.52 -14.43 5.47
C ASP A 216 7.94 -15.03 5.34
N ALA A 217 8.05 -16.33 5.19
CA ALA A 217 9.36 -16.97 5.10
C ALA A 217 10.16 -16.64 3.83
N THR A 218 9.58 -15.94 2.85
CA THR A 218 10.31 -15.43 1.66
C THR A 218 10.88 -14.02 1.88
N SER A 219 10.46 -13.31 2.93
CA SER A 219 10.87 -11.94 3.23
C SER A 219 12.37 -11.83 3.52
N GLY A 220 13.06 -10.98 2.77
CA GLY A 220 14.53 -10.84 2.84
C GLY A 220 15.30 -11.89 2.05
N LEU A 221 14.63 -12.88 1.45
CA LEU A 221 15.23 -13.87 0.56
C LEU A 221 14.87 -13.58 -0.91
N THR A 222 13.59 -13.64 -1.23
CA THR A 222 13.08 -13.41 -2.59
C THR A 222 12.08 -12.28 -2.66
N THR A 223 11.44 -11.94 -1.54
CA THR A 223 10.53 -10.79 -1.43
C THR A 223 11.13 -9.72 -0.53
N TYR A 224 10.62 -8.50 -0.61
CA TYR A 224 11.16 -7.38 0.14
C TYR A 224 11.11 -7.61 1.66
N ALA A 225 12.22 -7.33 2.32
CA ALA A 225 12.44 -7.72 3.71
C ALA A 225 11.49 -7.07 4.72
N ALA A 226 11.10 -5.79 4.48
CA ALA A 226 10.31 -5.05 5.46
C ALA A 226 8.86 -5.54 5.52
N ASN A 227 8.21 -5.70 4.38
CA ASN A 227 6.85 -6.23 4.24
C ASN A 227 6.35 -6.22 2.80
N ARG A 228 5.19 -6.86 2.61
CA ARG A 228 4.30 -6.68 1.47
C ARG A 228 2.92 -6.27 1.96
N SER A 229 2.15 -5.66 1.08
CA SER A 229 0.75 -5.26 1.30
C SER A 229 -0.17 -6.13 0.44
N LEU A 230 -1.28 -6.55 1.02
CA LEU A 230 -2.39 -7.16 0.30
C LEU A 230 -3.66 -6.38 0.58
N GLU A 231 -4.29 -5.86 -0.46
CA GLU A 231 -5.63 -5.29 -0.39
C GLU A 231 -6.67 -6.39 -0.57
N ILE A 232 -7.71 -6.34 0.23
CA ILE A 232 -8.79 -7.33 0.29
C ILE A 232 -10.08 -6.55 0.06
N GLU A 233 -10.89 -7.03 -0.88
CA GLU A 233 -12.21 -6.45 -1.14
C GLU A 233 -13.09 -6.44 0.11
N ALA A 234 -14.10 -5.58 0.10
CA ALA A 234 -15.04 -5.49 1.23
C ALA A 234 -15.60 -6.87 1.58
N PRO A 235 -15.66 -7.23 2.87
CA PRO A 235 -16.27 -8.49 3.29
C PRO A 235 -17.70 -8.62 2.80
N ASP A 236 -18.08 -9.83 2.40
CA ASP A 236 -19.46 -10.17 2.11
C ASP A 236 -20.34 -10.00 3.36
N ALA A 237 -21.66 -10.10 3.19
CA ALA A 237 -22.65 -9.93 4.28
C ALA A 237 -22.47 -10.91 5.45
N ASP A 238 -21.87 -12.08 5.19
CA ASP A 238 -21.54 -13.09 6.20
C ASP A 238 -20.13 -12.94 6.79
N GLY A 239 -19.39 -11.90 6.37
CA GLY A 239 -18.02 -11.62 6.76
C GLY A 239 -16.97 -12.38 5.96
N SER A 240 -17.35 -13.12 4.92
CA SER A 240 -16.42 -13.83 4.05
C SER A 240 -15.52 -12.87 3.28
N VAL A 241 -14.26 -13.25 3.09
CA VAL A 241 -13.26 -12.50 2.32
C VAL A 241 -12.41 -13.44 1.46
N VAL A 242 -11.83 -12.89 0.41
CA VAL A 242 -10.87 -13.59 -0.44
C VAL A 242 -9.51 -12.90 -0.36
N LEU A 243 -8.48 -13.66 -0.02
CA LEU A 243 -7.09 -13.21 0.00
C LEU A 243 -6.38 -13.76 -1.24
N ASP A 244 -6.18 -12.95 -2.25
CA ASP A 244 -5.40 -13.32 -3.44
C ASP A 244 -3.95 -12.86 -3.28
N PHE A 245 -3.09 -13.72 -2.70
CA PHE A 245 -1.67 -13.40 -2.51
C PHE A 245 -0.90 -13.20 -3.82
N ASN A 246 -1.46 -13.59 -4.98
CA ASN A 246 -0.86 -13.24 -6.26
C ASN A 246 -0.86 -11.72 -6.52
N ARG A 247 -1.70 -10.99 -5.79
CA ARG A 247 -1.79 -9.52 -5.81
C ARG A 247 -1.10 -8.86 -4.62
N ALA A 248 -0.26 -9.60 -3.88
CA ALA A 248 0.57 -9.00 -2.83
C ALA A 248 1.65 -8.12 -3.45
N VAL A 249 1.72 -6.85 -3.04
CA VAL A 249 2.58 -5.82 -3.64
C VAL A 249 3.56 -5.24 -2.64
N ASN A 250 4.64 -4.70 -3.14
CA ASN A 250 5.60 -3.92 -2.37
C ASN A 250 5.04 -2.52 -2.06
N LEU A 251 5.40 -1.99 -0.91
CA LEU A 251 5.15 -0.59 -0.58
C LEU A 251 6.28 0.31 -1.13
N PRO A 252 6.09 1.64 -1.17
CA PRO A 252 7.08 2.59 -1.69
C PRO A 252 8.49 2.42 -1.13
N CYS A 253 8.64 2.01 0.14
CA CYS A 253 9.94 1.80 0.77
C CYS A 253 10.78 0.67 0.14
N ALA A 254 10.18 -0.19 -0.66
CA ALA A 254 10.94 -1.17 -1.44
C ALA A 254 11.70 -0.52 -2.61
N TYR A 255 11.28 0.65 -3.06
CA TYR A 255 11.79 1.34 -4.25
C TYR A 255 12.59 2.60 -3.92
N THR A 256 12.33 3.25 -2.79
CA THR A 256 13.00 4.50 -2.41
C THR A 256 13.18 4.61 -0.89
N ASP A 257 14.27 5.25 -0.48
CA ASP A 257 14.51 5.59 0.93
C ASP A 257 13.70 6.82 1.40
N HIS A 258 13.07 7.53 0.46
CA HIS A 258 12.24 8.72 0.75
C HIS A 258 10.79 8.37 1.12
N ALA A 259 10.54 7.13 1.57
CA ALA A 259 9.23 6.64 1.95
C ALA A 259 9.11 6.41 3.47
N THR A 260 7.91 6.65 4.00
CA THR A 260 7.59 6.48 5.43
C THR A 260 6.59 5.33 5.63
N CYS A 261 6.80 4.21 4.93
CA CYS A 261 5.85 3.10 4.94
C CYS A 261 5.71 2.48 6.32
N PRO A 262 4.50 2.08 6.73
CA PRO A 262 4.31 1.32 7.96
C PRO A 262 4.94 -0.07 7.86
N LEU A 263 5.48 -0.55 8.97
CA LEU A 263 5.86 -1.94 9.15
C LEU A 263 4.63 -2.77 9.57
N PRO A 264 4.63 -4.09 9.34
CA PRO A 264 3.51 -4.92 9.77
C PRO A 264 3.46 -5.03 11.30
N PRO A 265 2.28 -5.23 11.88
CA PRO A 265 2.16 -5.65 13.28
C PRO A 265 2.98 -6.92 13.53
N ALA A 266 3.52 -7.09 14.73
CA ALA A 266 4.37 -8.25 15.07
C ALA A 266 3.67 -9.60 14.80
N GLY A 267 2.34 -9.66 14.95
CA GLY A 267 1.53 -10.86 14.67
C GLY A 267 1.34 -11.15 13.18
N ASN A 268 1.60 -10.18 12.29
CA ASN A 268 1.41 -10.35 10.85
C ASN A 268 2.64 -10.97 10.17
N ARG A 269 3.15 -12.03 10.77
CA ARG A 269 4.25 -12.83 10.23
C ARG A 269 3.78 -14.25 9.96
N LEU A 270 3.72 -14.63 8.69
CA LEU A 270 3.39 -15.99 8.29
C LEU A 270 4.64 -16.89 8.37
N PRO A 271 4.56 -18.04 9.05
CA PRO A 271 5.71 -18.94 9.19
C PRO A 271 6.04 -19.71 7.91
N ILE A 272 5.14 -19.66 6.93
CA ILE A 272 5.29 -20.29 5.61
C ILE A 272 5.75 -19.28 4.56
N GLY A 273 6.37 -19.75 3.48
CA GLY A 273 6.74 -18.90 2.34
C GLY A 273 5.57 -18.70 1.39
N ILE A 274 5.19 -17.46 1.17
CA ILE A 274 4.17 -17.05 0.17
C ILE A 274 4.88 -16.73 -1.14
N GLU A 275 5.09 -17.77 -1.95
CA GLU A 275 5.72 -17.68 -3.28
C GLU A 275 4.70 -17.18 -4.33
N ALA A 276 4.13 -16.01 -4.08
CA ALA A 276 3.14 -15.32 -4.91
C ALA A 276 3.32 -13.81 -4.79
N GLY A 277 2.81 -13.06 -5.77
CA GLY A 277 2.90 -11.60 -5.80
C GLY A 277 4.29 -11.08 -6.13
N GLU A 278 4.58 -9.87 -5.70
CA GLU A 278 5.82 -9.17 -6.02
C GLU A 278 7.02 -9.68 -5.24
N LYS A 279 8.15 -9.71 -5.92
CA LYS A 279 9.49 -9.96 -5.37
C LYS A 279 10.19 -8.64 -5.03
N THR A 280 11.37 -8.73 -4.46
CA THR A 280 12.25 -7.57 -4.25
C THR A 280 12.52 -6.87 -5.59
N PRO A 281 12.32 -5.55 -5.71
CA PRO A 281 12.69 -4.79 -6.90
C PRO A 281 14.17 -5.00 -7.27
N VAL A 282 14.46 -4.98 -8.57
CA VAL A 282 15.85 -5.14 -9.07
C VAL A 282 16.69 -3.92 -8.71
N GLU A 283 16.09 -2.74 -8.80
CA GLU A 283 16.73 -1.47 -8.50
C GLU A 283 15.93 -0.68 -7.46
N ARG A 284 16.63 0.16 -6.71
CA ARG A 284 16.07 1.11 -5.76
C ARG A 284 16.64 2.51 -6.03
N ASN A 285 15.83 3.52 -5.78
CA ASN A 285 16.28 4.89 -5.63
C ASN A 285 16.78 5.05 -4.18
N VAL A 286 18.08 5.02 -4.02
CA VAL A 286 18.75 5.23 -2.73
C VAL A 286 19.24 6.67 -2.63
N ALA A 287 19.17 7.24 -1.41
CA ALA A 287 19.62 8.60 -1.11
C ALA A 287 21.14 8.73 -1.24
#